data_745c786d32fe634ab677d6d387365af6
#
_entry.id   745c786d32fe634ab677d6d387365af6
#
_cell.length_a   1.000
_cell.length_b   1.000
_cell.length_c   1.000
_cell.angle_alpha   90.00
_cell.angle_beta   90.00
_cell.angle_gamma   90.00
#
_symmetry.space_group_name_H-M   'P 1'
#
loop_
_entity.id
_entity.type
_entity.pdbx_description
1 polymer ?
#
loop_
_entity_poly.entity_id
_entity_poly.type
_entity_poly.pdbx_seq_one_letter_code
_entity_poly.pdbx_strand_id
1 'polypeptide(L)'
;MAVAPLPNVRAVLDYAVTEIPPEKIMLGVPNYGYDWPLPFVQGVTRAQSISNQRAIQLAIQYDIAIQYDETAQSPFFHYTDNAGTVHEVWFEDARSLSAKLRLIAEYGFLGAGVWNLMRPFSQLWLVTDALYDIR
;
A
#
# COMPACT_ATOMS: atom_id res chain seq x y z
N MET A 1 -2.36 10.71 -0.19
CA MET A 1 -2.81 9.81 -1.29
C MET A 1 -2.11 8.46 -1.14
N ALA A 2 -2.89 7.36 -1.05
CA ALA A 2 -2.35 6.01 -0.90
C ALA A 2 -1.43 5.62 -2.09
N VAL A 3 -0.49 4.68 -1.84
CA VAL A 3 0.43 4.18 -2.89
C VAL A 3 -0.34 3.45 -3.99
N ALA A 4 -1.26 2.57 -3.58
CA ALA A 4 -2.05 1.73 -4.49
C ALA A 4 -3.50 1.60 -3.96
N PRO A 5 -4.33 2.65 -4.09
CA PRO A 5 -5.74 2.58 -3.70
C PRO A 5 -6.45 1.48 -4.47
N LEU A 6 -7.22 0.64 -3.78
CA LEU A 6 -7.83 -0.57 -4.37
C LEU A 6 -8.67 -0.29 -5.64
N PRO A 7 -9.48 0.80 -5.71
CA PRO A 7 -10.23 1.11 -6.94
C PRO A 7 -9.32 1.38 -8.15
N ASN A 8 -8.18 2.06 -7.94
CA ASN A 8 -7.23 2.33 -9.01
C ASN A 8 -6.51 1.05 -9.45
N VAL A 9 -6.16 0.18 -8.49
CA VAL A 9 -5.60 -1.14 -8.81
C VAL A 9 -6.58 -1.93 -9.67
N ARG A 10 -7.85 -2.02 -9.26
CA ARG A 10 -8.89 -2.73 -10.04
C ARG A 10 -9.04 -2.17 -11.44
N ALA A 11 -9.12 -0.86 -11.61
CA ALA A 11 -9.25 -0.22 -12.92
C ALA A 11 -8.09 -0.59 -13.87
N VAL A 12 -6.86 -0.68 -13.34
CA VAL A 12 -5.69 -1.12 -14.11
C VAL A 12 -5.80 -2.61 -14.45
N LEU A 13 -6.24 -3.45 -13.51
CA LEU A 13 -6.36 -4.89 -13.72
C LEU A 13 -7.49 -5.23 -14.70
N ASP A 14 -8.64 -4.54 -14.60
CA ASP A 14 -9.76 -4.70 -15.53
C ASP A 14 -9.33 -4.42 -16.99
N TYR A 15 -8.48 -3.42 -17.19
CA TYR A 15 -7.88 -3.19 -18.50
C TYR A 15 -6.85 -4.24 -18.87
N ALA A 16 -5.96 -4.62 -17.95
CA ALA A 16 -4.88 -5.55 -18.24
C ALA A 16 -5.39 -6.93 -18.72
N VAL A 17 -6.49 -7.44 -18.15
CA VAL A 17 -7.05 -8.74 -18.56
C VAL A 17 -7.73 -8.71 -19.91
N THR A 18 -7.98 -7.53 -20.49
CA THR A 18 -8.46 -7.43 -21.90
C THR A 18 -7.30 -7.63 -22.90
N GLU A 19 -6.07 -7.37 -22.49
CA GLU A 19 -4.90 -7.38 -23.36
C GLU A 19 -3.97 -8.58 -23.12
N ILE A 20 -3.97 -9.12 -21.89
CA ILE A 20 -3.02 -10.16 -21.46
C ILE A 20 -3.77 -11.31 -20.78
N PRO A 21 -3.53 -12.58 -21.16
CA PRO A 21 -4.08 -13.72 -20.46
C PRO A 21 -3.78 -13.67 -18.96
N PRO A 22 -4.78 -13.80 -18.06
CA PRO A 22 -4.59 -13.66 -16.61
C PRO A 22 -3.47 -14.52 -16.03
N GLU A 23 -3.31 -15.75 -16.52
CA GLU A 23 -2.26 -16.68 -16.09
C GLU A 23 -0.83 -16.24 -16.45
N LYS A 24 -0.66 -15.15 -17.17
CA LYS A 24 0.63 -14.52 -17.48
C LYS A 24 0.87 -13.23 -16.70
N ILE A 25 -0.10 -12.81 -15.87
CA ILE A 25 0.00 -11.58 -15.10
C ILE A 25 0.48 -11.89 -13.68
N MET A 26 1.44 -11.10 -13.20
CA MET A 26 1.81 -11.02 -11.80
C MET A 26 1.36 -9.68 -11.24
N LEU A 27 0.60 -9.70 -10.14
CA LEU A 27 0.15 -8.50 -9.46
C LEU A 27 1.31 -7.81 -8.72
N GLY A 28 1.61 -6.56 -9.08
CA GLY A 28 2.55 -5.74 -8.34
C GLY A 28 1.97 -5.29 -7.00
N VAL A 29 2.64 -5.65 -5.89
CA VAL A 29 2.21 -5.30 -4.52
C VAL A 29 3.27 -4.42 -3.87
N PRO A 30 2.91 -3.18 -3.40
CA PRO A 30 3.84 -2.34 -2.68
C PRO A 30 4.02 -2.81 -1.24
N ASN A 31 5.24 -2.66 -0.71
CA ASN A 31 5.54 -2.85 0.71
C ASN A 31 6.09 -1.58 1.37
N TYR A 32 5.60 -0.43 0.94
CA TYR A 32 6.04 0.89 1.40
C TYR A 32 4.87 1.87 1.50
N GLY A 33 5.13 3.03 2.07
CA GLY A 33 4.18 4.11 2.19
C GLY A 33 4.72 5.44 1.66
N TYR A 34 3.85 6.44 1.68
CA TYR A 34 4.15 7.83 1.38
C TYR A 34 3.79 8.73 2.54
N ASP A 35 4.71 9.66 2.84
CA ASP A 35 4.51 10.77 3.76
C ASP A 35 4.42 12.06 2.94
N TRP A 36 3.24 12.69 2.93
CA TRP A 36 2.92 13.86 2.13
C TRP A 36 2.87 15.11 3.00
N PRO A 37 3.75 16.11 2.79
CA PRO A 37 3.55 17.41 3.43
C PRO A 37 2.34 18.13 2.82
N LEU A 38 1.55 18.75 3.68
CA LEU A 38 0.37 19.51 3.29
C LEU A 38 0.61 21.03 3.42
N PRO A 39 -0.06 21.88 2.61
CA PRO A 39 -1.07 21.52 1.62
C PRO A 39 -0.47 20.87 0.36
N PHE A 40 -1.22 19.94 -0.22
CA PHE A 40 -0.82 19.32 -1.48
C PHE A 40 -0.97 20.29 -2.63
N VAL A 41 0.09 20.50 -3.40
CA VAL A 41 0.12 21.28 -4.63
C VAL A 41 0.60 20.41 -5.77
N GLN A 42 -0.26 20.16 -6.75
CA GLN A 42 0.05 19.30 -7.88
C GLN A 42 1.29 19.81 -8.65
N GLY A 43 2.21 18.90 -8.94
CA GLY A 43 3.47 19.20 -9.62
C GLY A 43 4.57 19.82 -8.73
N VAL A 44 4.24 20.22 -7.51
CA VAL A 44 5.18 20.85 -6.55
C VAL A 44 5.42 19.95 -5.35
N THR A 45 4.35 19.56 -4.63
CA THR A 45 4.46 18.71 -3.44
C THR A 45 4.97 17.31 -3.80
N ARG A 46 6.01 16.89 -3.08
CA ARG A 46 6.59 15.56 -3.25
C ARG A 46 6.47 14.76 -1.97
N ALA A 47 5.95 13.55 -2.08
CA ALA A 47 5.94 12.61 -0.97
C ALA A 47 7.34 12.09 -0.68
N GLN A 48 7.62 11.88 0.59
CA GLN A 48 8.72 11.05 1.01
C GLN A 48 8.28 9.58 1.02
N SER A 49 9.02 8.73 0.30
CA SER A 49 8.78 7.29 0.37
C SER A 49 9.35 6.72 1.67
N ILE A 50 8.52 6.08 2.47
CA ILE A 50 8.88 5.51 3.77
C ILE A 50 8.56 4.02 3.84
N SER A 51 9.22 3.28 4.76
CA SER A 51 8.82 1.91 5.05
C SER A 51 7.54 1.87 5.88
N ASN A 52 6.78 0.77 5.81
CA ASN A 52 5.60 0.58 6.66
C ASN A 52 5.96 0.63 8.14
N GLN A 53 7.13 0.11 8.52
CA GLN A 53 7.64 0.21 9.89
C GLN A 53 7.88 1.67 10.30
N ARG A 54 8.43 2.51 9.40
CA ARG A 54 8.62 3.95 9.69
C ARG A 54 7.28 4.66 9.87
N ALA A 55 6.25 4.32 9.10
CA ALA A 55 4.91 4.88 9.28
C ALA A 55 4.36 4.56 10.68
N ILE A 56 4.49 3.32 11.14
CA ILE A 56 4.07 2.92 12.50
C ILE A 56 4.88 3.69 13.57
N GLN A 57 6.19 3.83 13.38
CA GLN A 57 7.04 4.60 14.32
C GLN A 57 6.63 6.07 14.41
N LEU A 58 6.25 6.69 13.28
CA LEU A 58 5.73 8.06 13.27
C LEU A 58 4.40 8.15 14.04
N ALA A 59 3.47 7.24 13.82
CA ALA A 59 2.21 7.22 14.56
C ALA A 59 2.43 7.10 16.07
N ILE A 60 3.36 6.25 16.50
CA ILE A 60 3.76 6.12 17.92
C ILE A 60 4.44 7.39 18.43
N GLN A 61 5.39 7.94 17.67
CA GLN A 61 6.16 9.13 18.05
C GLN A 61 5.28 10.35 18.31
N TYR A 62 4.22 10.52 17.53
CA TYR A 62 3.29 11.65 17.62
C TYR A 62 1.99 11.31 18.35
N ASP A 63 1.88 10.10 18.95
CA ASP A 63 0.70 9.60 19.68
C ASP A 63 -0.60 9.70 18.84
N ILE A 64 -0.53 9.24 17.59
CA ILE A 64 -1.63 9.32 16.62
C ILE A 64 -2.22 7.94 16.37
N ALA A 65 -3.56 7.85 16.43
CA ALA A 65 -4.29 6.65 16.05
C ALA A 65 -4.26 6.46 14.52
N ILE A 66 -3.87 5.26 14.08
CA ILE A 66 -3.90 4.87 12.68
C ILE A 66 -5.36 4.60 12.28
N GLN A 67 -5.82 5.30 11.25
CA GLN A 67 -7.13 5.12 10.65
C GLN A 67 -7.05 4.16 9.46
N TYR A 68 -8.20 3.75 8.92
CA TYR A 68 -8.29 2.91 7.73
C TYR A 68 -9.35 3.45 6.78
N ASP A 69 -8.97 3.67 5.53
CA ASP A 69 -9.88 4.07 4.48
C ASP A 69 -10.43 2.82 3.77
N GLU A 70 -11.72 2.57 3.97
CA GLU A 70 -12.41 1.39 3.43
C GLU A 70 -12.55 1.41 1.90
N THR A 71 -12.50 2.58 1.28
CA THR A 71 -12.53 2.70 -0.18
C THR A 71 -11.17 2.43 -0.78
N ALA A 72 -10.14 3.11 -0.29
CA ALA A 72 -8.76 2.89 -0.73
C ALA A 72 -8.20 1.54 -0.27
N GLN A 73 -8.83 0.91 0.75
CA GLN A 73 -8.33 -0.28 1.44
C GLN A 73 -6.87 -0.07 1.88
N SER A 74 -6.64 1.04 2.60
CA SER A 74 -5.29 1.43 3.03
C SER A 74 -5.32 2.15 4.38
N PRO A 75 -4.36 1.87 5.28
CA PRO A 75 -4.18 2.61 6.52
C PRO A 75 -3.59 3.99 6.25
N PHE A 76 -4.01 4.98 7.05
CA PHE A 76 -3.51 6.34 7.00
C PHE A 76 -3.60 7.05 8.34
N PHE A 77 -2.89 8.16 8.47
CA PHE A 77 -3.02 9.10 9.59
C PHE A 77 -2.46 10.48 9.20
N HIS A 78 -2.77 11.48 10.03
CA HIS A 78 -2.19 12.82 9.92
C HIS A 78 -1.37 13.12 11.17
N TYR A 79 -0.24 13.82 11.01
CA TYR A 79 0.53 14.37 12.12
C TYR A 79 1.06 15.77 11.78
N THR A 80 1.45 16.52 12.80
CA THR A 80 2.15 17.80 12.62
C THR A 80 3.58 17.65 13.09
N ASP A 81 4.54 17.99 12.24
CA ASP A 81 5.95 17.92 12.58
C ASP A 81 6.40 19.06 13.51
N ASN A 82 7.66 19.03 13.95
CA ASN A 82 8.21 20.04 14.86
C ASN A 82 8.34 21.44 14.21
N ALA A 83 8.25 21.54 12.89
CA ALA A 83 8.24 22.80 12.16
C ALA A 83 6.82 23.37 11.98
N GLY A 84 5.79 22.65 12.43
CA GLY A 84 4.39 23.03 12.29
C GLY A 84 3.78 22.61 10.94
N THR A 85 4.46 21.79 10.14
CA THR A 85 3.91 21.27 8.88
C THR A 85 2.99 20.11 9.17
N VAL A 86 1.78 20.15 8.59
CA VAL A 86 0.85 19.01 8.63
C VAL A 86 1.26 17.99 7.57
N HIS A 87 1.26 16.73 7.94
CA HIS A 87 1.57 15.60 7.08
C HIS A 87 0.40 14.63 6.99
N GLU A 88 0.26 13.99 5.84
CA GLU A 88 -0.65 12.86 5.61
C GLU A 88 0.17 11.64 5.21
N VAL A 89 0.11 10.60 6.03
CA VAL A 89 0.85 9.34 5.82
C VAL A 89 -0.10 8.26 5.34
N TRP A 90 0.25 7.59 4.24
CA TRP A 90 -0.41 6.40 3.72
C TRP A 90 0.59 5.26 3.63
N PHE A 91 0.21 4.05 4.00
CA PHE A 91 1.12 2.90 4.00
C PHE A 91 0.38 1.58 3.80
N GLU A 92 1.06 0.44 3.95
CA GLU A 92 0.46 -0.88 3.86
C GLU A 92 0.50 -1.60 5.21
N ASP A 93 -0.57 -2.33 5.53
CA ASP A 93 -0.66 -3.23 6.68
C ASP A 93 -1.26 -4.59 6.26
N ALA A 94 -1.47 -5.50 7.21
CA ALA A 94 -2.03 -6.82 6.93
C ALA A 94 -3.41 -6.75 6.24
N ARG A 95 -4.24 -5.74 6.58
CA ARG A 95 -5.58 -5.56 6.00
C ARG A 95 -5.49 -5.17 4.54
N SER A 96 -4.70 -4.13 4.24
CA SER A 96 -4.51 -3.62 2.89
C SER A 96 -3.82 -4.64 1.98
N LEU A 97 -2.87 -5.41 2.51
CA LEU A 97 -2.23 -6.52 1.80
C LEU A 97 -3.23 -7.64 1.49
N SER A 98 -4.04 -8.05 2.47
CA SER A 98 -5.06 -9.07 2.26
C SER A 98 -6.04 -8.66 1.16
N ALA A 99 -6.50 -7.40 1.16
CA ALA A 99 -7.39 -6.88 0.12
C ALA A 99 -6.75 -6.95 -1.29
N LYS A 100 -5.47 -6.61 -1.41
CA LYS A 100 -4.75 -6.64 -2.69
C LYS A 100 -4.41 -8.07 -3.13
N LEU A 101 -3.89 -8.91 -2.22
CA LEU A 101 -3.49 -10.28 -2.56
C LEU A 101 -4.69 -11.15 -3.00
N ARG A 102 -5.87 -10.92 -2.45
CA ARG A 102 -7.10 -11.63 -2.88
C ARG A 102 -7.46 -11.39 -4.34
N LEU A 103 -7.01 -10.29 -4.95
CA LEU A 103 -7.20 -10.02 -6.37
C LEU A 103 -6.52 -11.07 -7.26
N ILE A 104 -5.44 -11.71 -6.80
CA ILE A 104 -4.74 -12.76 -7.55
C ILE A 104 -5.71 -13.92 -7.87
N ALA A 105 -6.42 -14.42 -6.86
CA ALA A 105 -7.40 -15.48 -7.03
C ALA A 105 -8.64 -14.98 -7.78
N GLU A 106 -9.09 -13.76 -7.50
CA GLU A 106 -10.28 -13.15 -8.14
C GLU A 106 -10.11 -13.02 -9.66
N TYR A 107 -8.94 -12.59 -10.12
CA TYR A 107 -8.62 -12.39 -11.53
C TYR A 107 -7.96 -13.61 -12.20
N GLY A 108 -7.57 -14.62 -11.45
CA GLY A 108 -6.88 -15.82 -11.96
C GLY A 108 -5.42 -15.56 -12.37
N PHE A 109 -4.71 -14.66 -11.65
CA PHE A 109 -3.33 -14.31 -11.97
C PHE A 109 -2.32 -15.39 -11.56
N LEU A 110 -1.15 -15.35 -12.19
CA LEU A 110 -0.02 -16.25 -11.90
C LEU A 110 0.47 -16.12 -10.45
N GLY A 111 0.43 -14.92 -9.88
CA GLY A 111 0.93 -14.64 -8.54
C GLY A 111 1.15 -13.15 -8.28
N ALA A 112 2.02 -12.83 -7.33
CA ALA A 112 2.38 -11.46 -6.99
C ALA A 112 3.89 -11.21 -7.12
N GLY A 113 4.25 -9.97 -7.47
CA GLY A 113 5.61 -9.43 -7.37
C GLY A 113 5.64 -8.30 -6.35
N VAL A 114 6.50 -8.39 -5.35
CA VAL A 114 6.58 -7.38 -4.28
C VAL A 114 7.68 -6.36 -4.58
N TRP A 115 7.36 -5.09 -4.51
CA TRP A 115 8.33 -4.00 -4.59
C TRP A 115 8.49 -3.36 -3.22
N ASN A 116 9.64 -3.50 -2.52
CA ASN A 116 10.83 -4.23 -2.91
C ASN A 116 11.45 -4.92 -1.68
N LEU A 117 12.39 -5.83 -1.89
CA LEU A 117 13.06 -6.60 -0.83
C LEU A 117 13.88 -5.76 0.16
N MET A 118 14.25 -4.52 -0.21
CA MET A 118 15.02 -3.59 0.64
C MET A 118 14.22 -3.02 1.83
N ARG A 119 12.92 -3.33 1.92
CA ARG A 119 12.03 -2.86 2.98
C ARG A 119 11.38 -4.05 3.67
N PRO A 120 11.96 -4.54 4.77
CA PRO A 120 11.41 -5.67 5.52
C PRO A 120 9.97 -5.39 5.97
N PHE A 121 9.09 -6.34 5.72
CA PHE A 121 7.68 -6.23 6.11
C PHE A 121 7.12 -7.63 6.43
N SER A 122 7.25 -8.05 7.69
CA SER A 122 6.90 -9.41 8.14
C SER A 122 5.43 -9.76 7.94
N GLN A 123 4.52 -8.79 8.07
CA GLN A 123 3.08 -9.00 7.84
C GLN A 123 2.79 -9.49 6.41
N LEU A 124 3.59 -9.09 5.42
CA LEU A 124 3.44 -9.57 4.04
C LEU A 124 3.53 -11.09 3.98
N TRP A 125 4.56 -11.66 4.60
CA TRP A 125 4.79 -13.11 4.57
C TRP A 125 3.70 -13.87 5.30
N LEU A 126 3.26 -13.37 6.47
CA LEU A 126 2.18 -13.99 7.26
C LEU A 126 0.85 -13.98 6.49
N VAL A 127 0.51 -12.87 5.83
CA VAL A 127 -0.72 -12.78 5.04
C VAL A 127 -0.65 -13.64 3.78
N THR A 128 0.51 -13.68 3.12
CA THR A 128 0.69 -14.51 1.93
C THR A 128 0.59 -16.00 2.26
N ASP A 129 1.25 -16.45 3.33
CA ASP A 129 1.19 -17.83 3.81
C ASP A 129 -0.23 -18.25 4.22
N ALA A 130 -1.00 -17.32 4.83
CA ALA A 130 -2.38 -17.57 5.20
C ALA A 130 -3.36 -17.67 4.00
N LEU A 131 -3.00 -17.08 2.85
CA LEU A 131 -3.87 -17.04 1.67
C LEU A 131 -3.46 -18.03 0.58
N TYR A 132 -2.20 -18.41 0.50
CA TYR A 132 -1.63 -19.17 -0.61
C TYR A 132 -0.55 -20.16 -0.15
N ASP A 133 -0.44 -21.29 -0.86
CA ASP A 133 0.73 -22.17 -0.77
C ASP A 133 1.92 -21.50 -1.45
N ILE A 134 2.91 -21.09 -0.68
CA ILE A 134 4.16 -20.51 -1.18
C ILE A 134 5.05 -21.65 -1.69
N ARG A 135 5.34 -21.66 -2.99
CA ARG A 135 6.20 -22.66 -3.64
C ARG A 135 7.49 -22.04 -4.12
#